data_c08a10915e4193f05a3c3eba6f57066a
#
_entry.id   c08a10915e4193f05a3c3eba6f57066a
#
_cell.length_a   1.000
_cell.length_b   1.000
_cell.length_c   1.000
_cell.angle_alpha   90.00
_cell.angle_beta   90.00
_cell.angle_gamma   90.00
#
_symmetry.space_group_name_H-M   'P 1'
#
loop_
_entity.id
_entity.type
_entity.pdbx_description
1 polymer ?
#
loop_
_entity_poly.entity_id
_entity_poly.type
_entity_poly.pdbx_seq_one_letter_code
_entity_poly.pdbx_strand_id
1 'polypeptide(L)'
;MTNDSLATPTCILGLGLIGGSLMRDLASANAPVYGWNRSAATAEAATAEGFDASTDLTAVLRRAQEDRALLVVGVPMFAVGGLLDQIAEHAPDCGITDVVSVKRAILDEVDARGMGDRYVGAHPMAG
;
A
#
# COMPACT_ATOMS: atom_id res chain seq x y z
N MET A 1 24.47 7.27 -5.10
CA MET A 1 24.00 7.31 -5.12
C MET A 1 23.15 7.36 -5.69
N THR A 2 22.93 7.48 -5.87
CA THR A 2 22.18 7.68 -6.73
C THR A 2 21.16 6.76 -6.92
N ASN A 3 21.30 5.58 -6.97
CA ASN A 3 20.27 4.64 -7.09
C ASN A 3 19.35 4.64 -5.95
N ASP A 4 19.84 4.97 -4.80
CA ASP A 4 18.99 5.02 -3.62
C ASP A 4 17.90 6.05 -3.78
N SER A 5 18.21 7.14 -4.41
CA SER A 5 17.20 8.18 -4.58
C SER A 5 16.12 7.74 -5.54
N LEU A 6 16.39 6.73 -6.37
CA LEU A 6 15.40 6.22 -7.30
C LEU A 6 14.56 5.11 -6.71
N ALA A 7 14.98 4.61 -5.57
CA ALA A 7 14.30 3.47 -4.97
C ALA A 7 13.24 3.96 -3.99
N THR A 8 12.16 4.48 -4.52
CA THR A 8 11.05 4.89 -3.68
C THR A 8 10.46 3.65 -3.00
N PRO A 9 10.38 3.64 -1.69
CA PRO A 9 9.78 2.49 -1.01
C PRO A 9 8.32 2.30 -1.39
N THR A 10 7.89 1.05 -1.38
CA THR A 10 6.49 0.70 -1.60
C THR A 10 5.92 0.16 -0.30
N CYS A 11 4.79 0.69 0.11
CA CYS A 11 4.11 0.25 1.31
C CYS A 11 2.81 -0.43 0.90
N ILE A 12 2.69 -1.72 1.18
CA ILE A 12 1.53 -2.50 0.75
C ILE A 12 0.56 -2.63 1.90
N LEU A 13 -0.64 -2.10 1.70
CA LEU A 13 -1.67 -2.06 2.74
C LEU A 13 -2.69 -3.15 2.44
N GLY A 14 -2.47 -4.30 3.03
CA GLY A 14 -3.29 -5.49 2.81
C GLY A 14 -2.45 -6.58 2.15
N LEU A 15 -2.08 -7.59 2.93
CA LEU A 15 -1.18 -8.64 2.48
C LEU A 15 -1.93 -9.94 2.17
N GLY A 16 -3.08 -9.81 1.54
CA GLY A 16 -3.80 -10.97 1.05
C GLY A 16 -3.07 -11.58 -0.14
N LEU A 17 -3.79 -12.34 -0.95
CA LEU A 17 -3.17 -13.09 -2.03
C LEU A 17 -2.39 -12.19 -2.99
N ILE A 18 -3.04 -11.13 -3.47
CA ILE A 18 -2.40 -10.25 -4.45
C ILE A 18 -1.35 -9.35 -3.80
N GLY A 19 -1.68 -8.74 -2.66
CA GLY A 19 -0.74 -7.88 -1.96
C GLY A 19 0.50 -8.62 -1.52
N GLY A 20 0.33 -9.85 -1.03
CA GLY A 20 1.46 -10.68 -0.64
C GLY A 20 2.34 -11.06 -1.81
N SER A 21 1.72 -11.37 -2.97
CA SER A 21 2.50 -11.69 -4.17
C SER A 21 3.30 -10.48 -4.63
N LEU A 22 2.70 -9.29 -4.58
CA LEU A 22 3.42 -8.08 -4.97
C LEU A 22 4.60 -7.82 -4.04
N MET A 23 4.41 -8.04 -2.74
CA MET A 23 5.50 -7.89 -1.78
C MET A 23 6.66 -8.81 -2.11
N ARG A 24 6.36 -10.07 -2.44
CA ARG A 24 7.40 -11.03 -2.80
C ARG A 24 8.12 -10.63 -4.06
N ASP A 25 7.37 -10.18 -5.07
CA ASP A 25 7.96 -9.77 -6.34
C ASP A 25 8.89 -8.57 -6.16
N LEU A 26 8.46 -7.58 -5.40
CA LEU A 26 9.28 -6.39 -5.16
C LEU A 26 10.53 -6.74 -4.36
N ALA A 27 10.40 -7.58 -3.35
CA ALA A 27 11.55 -8.00 -2.56
C ALA A 27 12.53 -8.79 -3.41
N SER A 28 12.03 -9.64 -4.32
CA SER A 28 12.89 -10.39 -5.22
C SER A 28 13.66 -9.49 -6.17
N ALA A 29 13.10 -8.34 -6.50
CA ALA A 29 13.76 -7.36 -7.36
C ALA A 29 14.64 -6.41 -6.55
N ASN A 30 14.81 -6.66 -5.26
CA ASN A 30 15.58 -5.84 -4.34
C ASN A 30 15.02 -4.42 -4.20
N ALA A 31 13.73 -4.26 -4.43
CA ALA A 31 13.06 -2.99 -4.21
C ALA A 31 12.69 -2.87 -2.73
N PRO A 32 12.83 -1.69 -2.12
CA PRO A 32 12.44 -1.53 -0.74
C PRO A 32 10.93 -1.65 -0.61
N VAL A 33 10.47 -2.56 0.23
CA VAL A 33 9.05 -2.82 0.40
C VAL A 33 8.75 -3.20 1.85
N TYR A 34 7.62 -2.73 2.35
CA TYR A 34 7.11 -3.14 3.63
C TYR A 34 5.59 -3.12 3.55
N GLY A 35 4.95 -3.64 4.56
CA GLY A 35 3.51 -3.75 4.47
C GLY A 35 2.79 -3.81 5.80
N TRP A 36 1.48 -3.74 5.70
CA TRP A 36 0.59 -3.83 6.84
C TRP A 36 -0.55 -4.79 6.49
N ASN A 37 -0.99 -5.53 7.48
CA ASN A 37 -2.22 -6.30 7.36
C ASN A 37 -2.96 -6.27 8.69
N ARG A 38 -4.28 -6.27 8.63
CA ARG A 38 -5.08 -6.24 9.83
C ARG A 38 -4.96 -7.53 10.62
N SER A 39 -4.85 -8.65 9.93
CA SER A 39 -4.74 -9.96 10.56
C SER A 39 -3.33 -10.19 11.09
N ALA A 40 -3.24 -10.45 12.39
CA ALA A 40 -1.95 -10.76 13.00
C ALA A 40 -1.34 -12.01 12.38
N ALA A 41 -2.16 -13.01 12.08
CA ALA A 41 -1.65 -14.25 11.50
C ALA A 41 -1.00 -14.00 10.15
N THR A 42 -1.62 -13.16 9.32
CA THR A 42 -1.07 -12.85 8.00
C THR A 42 0.23 -12.05 8.12
N ALA A 43 0.26 -11.06 9.01
CA ALA A 43 1.46 -10.26 9.22
C ALA A 43 2.59 -11.10 9.77
N GLU A 44 2.28 -12.00 10.69
CA GLU A 44 3.30 -12.88 11.26
C GLU A 44 3.85 -13.86 10.23
N ALA A 45 2.99 -14.36 9.35
CA ALA A 45 3.44 -15.25 8.29
C ALA A 45 4.41 -14.53 7.35
N ALA A 46 4.10 -13.29 7.00
CA ALA A 46 5.00 -12.51 6.16
C ALA A 46 6.32 -12.24 6.85
N THR A 47 6.27 -11.90 8.14
CA THR A 47 7.48 -11.67 8.92
C THR A 47 8.34 -12.95 9.00
N ALA A 48 7.69 -14.10 9.14
CA ALA A 48 8.40 -15.37 9.19
C ALA A 48 9.12 -15.68 7.88
N GLU A 49 8.61 -15.14 6.76
CA GLU A 49 9.28 -15.30 5.47
C GLU A 49 10.39 -14.26 5.26
N GLY A 50 10.59 -13.38 6.21
CA GLY A 50 11.64 -12.38 6.12
C GLY A 50 11.17 -11.02 5.63
N PHE A 51 9.87 -10.82 5.47
CA PHE A 51 9.34 -9.54 5.01
C PHE A 51 9.07 -8.62 6.19
N ASP A 52 9.08 -7.32 5.93
CA ASP A 52 8.82 -6.31 6.95
C ASP A 52 7.32 -6.01 6.96
N ALA A 53 6.59 -6.63 7.86
CA ALA A 53 5.14 -6.50 7.94
C ALA A 53 4.70 -6.25 9.37
N SER A 54 3.63 -5.49 9.54
CA SER A 54 3.14 -5.08 10.85
C SER A 54 1.62 -5.03 10.84
N THR A 55 1.03 -5.08 12.03
CA THR A 55 -0.40 -4.86 12.22
C THR A 55 -0.71 -3.45 12.69
N ASP A 56 0.31 -2.63 12.95
CA ASP A 56 0.12 -1.27 13.48
C ASP A 56 0.00 -0.28 12.32
N LEU A 57 -1.22 -0.03 11.88
CA LEU A 57 -1.47 0.80 10.71
C LEU A 57 -0.92 2.21 10.87
N THR A 58 -1.13 2.82 12.03
CA THR A 58 -0.66 4.19 12.25
C THR A 58 0.85 4.28 12.12
N ALA A 59 1.58 3.34 12.73
CA ALA A 59 3.04 3.35 12.65
C ALA A 59 3.52 3.14 11.22
N VAL A 60 2.87 2.21 10.50
CA VAL A 60 3.23 1.94 9.12
C VAL A 60 2.99 3.16 8.24
N LEU A 61 1.85 3.83 8.41
CA LEU A 61 1.54 5.00 7.59
C LEU A 61 2.47 6.17 7.92
N ARG A 62 2.84 6.35 9.17
CA ARG A 62 3.78 7.40 9.52
C ARG A 62 5.15 7.15 8.92
N ARG A 63 5.59 5.90 8.92
CA ARG A 63 6.83 5.52 8.27
C ARG A 63 6.75 5.82 6.77
N ALA A 64 5.63 5.46 6.14
CA ALA A 64 5.44 5.72 4.72
C ALA A 64 5.49 7.21 4.42
N GLN A 65 4.92 8.04 5.29
CA GLN A 65 4.96 9.48 5.13
C GLN A 65 6.39 10.00 5.16
N GLU A 66 7.20 9.51 6.09
CA GLU A 66 8.60 9.92 6.18
C GLU A 66 9.37 9.50 4.94
N ASP A 67 9.08 8.30 4.43
CA ASP A 67 9.78 7.75 3.28
C ASP A 67 9.24 8.28 1.96
N ARG A 68 8.12 8.97 1.98
CA ARG A 68 7.37 9.34 0.76
C ARG A 68 7.09 8.09 -0.08
N ALA A 69 6.69 7.05 0.58
CA ALA A 69 6.45 5.76 -0.06
C ALA A 69 5.23 5.80 -0.97
N LEU A 70 5.18 4.89 -1.93
CA LEU A 70 3.99 4.67 -2.70
C LEU A 70 3.10 3.71 -1.92
N LEU A 71 1.87 4.10 -1.64
CA LEU A 71 0.93 3.26 -0.91
C LEU A 71 0.12 2.42 -1.90
N VAL A 72 0.15 1.11 -1.72
CA VAL A 72 -0.61 0.20 -2.56
C VAL A 72 -1.78 -0.35 -1.74
N VAL A 73 -2.99 0.01 -2.12
CA VAL A 73 -4.19 -0.42 -1.41
C VAL A 73 -4.63 -1.79 -1.90
N GLY A 74 -4.57 -2.77 -1.02
CA GLY A 74 -4.91 -4.15 -1.34
C GLY A 74 -5.89 -4.77 -0.36
N VAL A 75 -6.66 -3.95 0.36
CA VAL A 75 -7.65 -4.46 1.29
C VAL A 75 -8.97 -4.73 0.57
N PRO A 76 -9.87 -5.53 1.16
CA PRO A 76 -11.20 -5.72 0.57
C PRO A 76 -11.93 -4.39 0.43
N MET A 77 -12.82 -4.32 -0.56
CA MET A 77 -13.48 -3.05 -0.89
C MET A 77 -14.20 -2.42 0.31
N PHE A 78 -14.79 -3.23 1.18
CA PHE A 78 -15.50 -2.67 2.34
C PHE A 78 -14.56 -1.95 3.32
N ALA A 79 -13.27 -2.22 3.24
CA ALA A 79 -12.30 -1.60 4.13
C ALA A 79 -11.59 -0.40 3.50
N VAL A 80 -11.82 -0.15 2.21
CA VAL A 80 -11.10 0.90 1.49
C VAL A 80 -11.39 2.29 2.06
N GLY A 81 -12.67 2.60 2.32
CA GLY A 81 -13.01 3.94 2.79
C GLY A 81 -12.31 4.30 4.08
N GLY A 82 -12.38 3.40 5.07
CA GLY A 82 -11.71 3.65 6.35
C GLY A 82 -10.20 3.75 6.21
N LEU A 83 -9.62 2.94 5.33
CA LEU A 83 -8.19 3.00 5.08
C LEU A 83 -7.79 4.34 4.47
N LEU A 84 -8.56 4.82 3.50
CA LEU A 84 -8.27 6.12 2.88
C LEU A 84 -8.35 7.26 3.91
N ASP A 85 -9.27 7.17 4.85
CA ASP A 85 -9.36 8.16 5.92
C ASP A 85 -8.09 8.17 6.76
N GLN A 86 -7.55 6.99 7.08
CA GLN A 86 -6.32 6.90 7.84
C GLN A 86 -5.11 7.41 7.03
N ILE A 87 -5.10 7.14 5.74
CA ILE A 87 -4.05 7.64 4.86
C ILE A 87 -4.07 9.17 4.84
N ALA A 88 -5.26 9.75 4.74
CA ALA A 88 -5.37 11.22 4.72
C ALA A 88 -4.83 11.82 6.01
N GLU A 89 -5.01 11.14 7.12
CA GLU A 89 -4.56 11.65 8.41
C GLU A 89 -3.07 11.45 8.65
N HIS A 90 -2.55 10.26 8.33
CA HIS A 90 -1.20 9.88 8.75
C HIS A 90 -0.16 9.88 7.63
N ALA A 91 -0.59 9.84 6.37
CA ALA A 91 0.32 9.83 5.23
C ALA A 91 -0.20 10.75 4.12
N PRO A 92 -0.36 12.06 4.44
CA PRO A 92 -1.00 12.98 3.49
C PRO A 92 -0.21 13.27 2.23
N ASP A 93 1.07 12.98 2.21
CA ASP A 93 1.91 13.33 1.05
C ASP A 93 2.32 12.13 0.20
N CYS A 94 1.82 10.94 0.51
CA CYS A 94 2.18 9.75 -0.25
C CYS A 94 1.30 9.61 -1.49
N GLY A 95 1.88 9.09 -2.57
CA GLY A 95 1.09 8.67 -3.72
C GLY A 95 0.35 7.39 -3.38
N ILE A 96 -0.75 7.15 -4.04
CA ILE A 96 -1.63 6.01 -3.77
C ILE A 96 -1.95 5.29 -5.06
N THR A 97 -1.85 3.97 -5.05
CA THR A 97 -2.35 3.14 -6.13
C THR A 97 -3.08 1.95 -5.51
N ASP A 98 -3.58 1.03 -6.31
CA ASP A 98 -4.34 -0.09 -5.77
C ASP A 98 -4.19 -1.34 -6.60
N VAL A 99 -4.54 -2.47 -5.98
CA VAL A 99 -4.69 -3.74 -6.65
C VAL A 99 -6.09 -4.29 -6.37
N VAL A 100 -7.05 -3.39 -6.15
CA VAL A 100 -8.43 -3.76 -5.87
C VAL A 100 -9.13 -4.09 -7.17
N SER A 101 -9.99 -5.12 -7.16
CA SER A 101 -10.61 -5.59 -8.40
C SER A 101 -11.76 -4.71 -8.87
N VAL A 102 -12.38 -3.92 -8.01
CA VAL A 102 -13.53 -3.10 -8.38
C VAL A 102 -13.11 -1.65 -8.52
N LYS A 103 -12.62 -1.29 -9.70
CA LYS A 103 -12.02 0.02 -9.95
C LYS A 103 -12.95 1.19 -9.74
N ARG A 104 -14.17 1.08 -10.24
CA ARG A 104 -15.10 2.19 -10.12
C ARG A 104 -15.36 2.52 -8.67
N ALA A 105 -15.50 1.50 -7.84
CA ALA A 105 -15.82 1.72 -6.44
C ALA A 105 -14.67 2.41 -5.70
N ILE A 106 -13.41 2.03 -5.99
CA ILE A 106 -12.31 2.68 -5.30
C ILE A 106 -12.12 4.11 -5.81
N LEU A 107 -12.35 4.36 -7.09
CA LEU A 107 -12.26 5.72 -7.62
C LEU A 107 -13.29 6.62 -6.95
N ASP A 108 -14.50 6.12 -6.73
CA ASP A 108 -15.54 6.91 -6.05
C ASP A 108 -15.12 7.26 -4.63
N GLU A 109 -14.50 6.32 -3.91
CA GLU A 109 -14.04 6.57 -2.56
C GLU A 109 -12.90 7.60 -2.53
N VAL A 110 -11.99 7.49 -3.48
CA VAL A 110 -10.87 8.43 -3.60
C VAL A 110 -11.40 9.84 -3.91
N ASP A 111 -12.33 9.94 -4.85
CA ASP A 111 -12.88 11.23 -5.24
C ASP A 111 -13.70 11.86 -4.13
N ALA A 112 -14.44 11.04 -3.38
CA ALA A 112 -15.26 11.54 -2.28
C ALA A 112 -14.41 12.22 -1.20
N ARG A 113 -13.14 11.85 -1.11
CA ARG A 113 -12.21 12.39 -0.12
C ARG A 113 -11.26 13.43 -0.68
N GLY A 114 -11.43 13.80 -1.95
CA GLY A 114 -10.58 14.80 -2.57
C GLY A 114 -9.14 14.34 -2.75
N MET A 115 -8.92 13.04 -2.87
CA MET A 115 -7.57 12.48 -2.94
C MET A 115 -7.16 12.12 -4.36
N GLY A 116 -7.92 12.56 -5.35
CA GLY A 116 -7.65 12.19 -6.74
C GLY A 116 -6.29 12.61 -7.25
N ASP A 117 -5.76 13.72 -6.76
CA ASP A 117 -4.45 14.22 -7.22
C ASP A 117 -3.32 13.29 -6.83
N ARG A 118 -3.51 12.50 -5.78
CA ARG A 118 -2.47 11.59 -5.28
C ARG A 118 -2.65 10.19 -5.82
N TYR A 119 -3.77 9.90 -6.45
CA TYR A 119 -4.11 8.55 -6.83
C TYR A 119 -3.68 8.25 -8.25
N VAL A 120 -2.92 7.18 -8.42
CA VAL A 120 -2.52 6.70 -9.72
C VAL A 120 -3.10 5.31 -9.88
N GLY A 121 -4.04 5.17 -10.78
CA GLY A 121 -4.66 3.87 -11.00
C GLY A 121 -3.65 2.88 -11.56
N ALA A 122 -3.65 1.69 -10.97
CA ALA A 122 -2.82 0.65 -11.50
C ALA A 122 -3.58 0.00 -12.62
N HIS A 123 -3.36 0.44 -13.85
CA HIS A 123 -4.00 -0.14 -14.93
C HIS A 123 -3.13 -1.16 -15.49
N PRO A 124 -3.44 -2.27 -15.36
CA PRO A 124 -2.73 -3.27 -15.90
C PRO A 124 -2.90 -3.10 -17.31
N MET A 125 -2.51 -2.64 -17.75
CA MET A 125 -2.68 -2.48 -18.83
C MET A 125 -3.39 -2.94 -19.49
N ALA A 126 -3.51 -3.61 -19.21
CA ALA A 126 -4.34 -4.17 -19.74
C ALA A 126 -5.33 -3.58 -19.81
N GLY A 127 -5.32 -2.98 -19.41
CA GLY A 127 -6.44 -2.39 -19.46
C GLY A 127 -7.25 -2.65 -19.14
#